data_af653f227b393a20925295a7b3e9b55b
#
_entry.id   af653f227b393a20925295a7b3e9b55b
#
_cell.length_a   1.000
_cell.length_b   1.000
_cell.length_c   1.000
_cell.angle_alpha   90.00
_cell.angle_beta   90.00
_cell.angle_gamma   90.00
#
_symmetry.space_group_name_H-M   'P 1'
#
loop_
_entity.id
_entity.type
_entity.pdbx_description
1 polymer ?
#
loop_
_entity_poly.entity_id
_entity_poly.type
_entity_poly.pdbx_seq_one_letter_code
_entity_poly.pdbx_strand_id
1 'polypeptide(L)'
;EIPKRDWSSDVCSSDLFPYIRSCSYPNSKAKHLAGLARMLTEEFGGVIPDDPKELVKLPGVGRKTANVVLSVLFDQPRIAVDTHVYRVARRIGLAPQTANTPLKVETVLVRHIPEEQRAISHHWLILHGRYTCLARAPKCGKCGLAPFCRYYAKKGVLL
;
A
#
# COMPACT_ATOMS: atom_id res chain seq x y z
N GLU A 1 27.46 8.36 -10.28
CA GLU A 1 27.59 6.90 -10.18
C GLU A 1 27.61 6.53 -8.71
N ILE A 2 26.60 5.78 -8.28
CA ILE A 2 26.62 5.16 -6.95
C ILE A 2 27.63 4.04 -7.01
N PRO A 3 28.69 4.06 -6.18
CA PRO A 3 29.70 3.00 -6.22
C PRO A 3 29.00 1.66 -6.02
N LYS A 4 29.27 0.68 -6.89
CA LYS A 4 28.91 -0.72 -6.66
C LYS A 4 29.62 -1.19 -5.39
N ARG A 5 29.04 -0.91 -4.24
CA ARG A 5 29.41 -1.59 -3.01
C ARG A 5 28.92 -3.03 -3.17
N ASP A 6 29.84 -3.93 -2.99
CA ASP A 6 29.54 -5.33 -2.78
C ASP A 6 28.55 -5.41 -1.62
N TRP A 7 27.29 -5.71 -1.96
CA TRP A 7 26.22 -5.94 -0.98
C TRP A 7 26.43 -7.35 -0.41
N SER A 8 27.64 -7.54 0.17
CA SER A 8 27.93 -8.77 0.85
C SER A 8 26.93 -9.01 1.96
N SER A 9 26.68 -10.27 2.24
CA SER A 9 25.74 -10.82 3.23
C SER A 9 25.89 -10.29 4.68
N ASP A 10 26.75 -9.31 4.90
CA ASP A 10 27.20 -8.85 6.21
C ASP A 10 26.41 -7.66 6.78
N VAL A 11 25.45 -7.08 6.00
CA VAL A 11 24.63 -5.98 6.52
C VAL A 11 23.69 -6.51 7.61
N CYS A 12 24.03 -6.18 8.83
CA CYS A 12 23.26 -6.53 10.00
C CYS A 12 22.06 -5.57 10.21
N SER A 13 21.03 -6.03 10.89
CA SER A 13 19.88 -5.18 11.21
C SER A 13 20.24 -3.98 12.09
N SER A 14 21.32 -4.07 12.89
CA SER A 14 21.87 -2.97 13.69
C SER A 14 22.42 -1.84 12.82
N ASP A 15 22.99 -2.14 11.66
CA ASP A 15 23.58 -1.16 10.76
C ASP A 15 22.51 -0.34 10.04
N LEU A 16 21.34 -0.93 9.78
CA LEU A 16 20.20 -0.28 9.15
C LEU A 16 19.40 0.59 10.14
N PHE A 17 19.39 0.22 11.42
CA PHE A 17 18.56 0.89 12.42
C PHE A 17 18.79 2.41 12.52
N PRO A 18 20.02 2.96 12.54
CA PRO A 18 20.25 4.39 12.61
C PRO A 18 19.57 5.19 11.48
N TYR A 19 19.49 4.62 10.28
CA TYR A 19 18.92 5.27 9.10
C TYR A 19 17.39 5.29 9.10
N ILE A 20 16.76 4.34 9.79
CA ILE A 20 15.30 4.17 9.79
C ILE A 20 14.65 4.39 11.15
N ARG A 21 15.41 4.86 12.17
CA ARG A 21 14.93 5.05 13.54
C ARG A 21 13.73 5.99 13.67
N SER A 22 13.56 6.92 12.72
CA SER A 22 12.41 7.83 12.65
C SER A 22 11.15 7.21 12.06
N CYS A 23 11.25 6.02 11.46
CA CYS A 23 10.10 5.30 10.91
C CYS A 23 9.32 4.60 12.01
N SER A 24 8.00 4.36 11.79
CA SER A 24 7.23 3.51 12.69
C SER A 24 7.77 2.08 12.69
N TYR A 25 7.92 1.47 13.88
CA TYR A 25 8.43 0.10 14.08
C TYR A 25 9.83 -0.15 13.48
N PRO A 26 10.85 0.65 13.80
CA PRO A 26 12.15 0.61 13.13
C PRO A 26 12.89 -0.72 13.34
N ASN A 27 12.82 -1.31 14.55
CA ASN A 27 13.46 -2.60 14.85
C ASN A 27 12.96 -3.74 13.93
N SER A 28 11.64 -3.87 13.78
CA SER A 28 11.05 -4.89 12.90
C SER A 28 11.41 -4.64 11.44
N LYS A 29 11.41 -3.36 11.01
CA LYS A 29 11.79 -2.99 9.64
C LYS A 29 13.26 -3.28 9.35
N ALA A 30 14.18 -2.98 10.27
CA ALA A 30 15.60 -3.28 10.10
C ALA A 30 15.82 -4.80 9.91
N LYS A 31 15.20 -5.62 10.75
CA LYS A 31 15.25 -7.09 10.62
C LYS A 31 14.68 -7.59 9.29
N HIS A 32 13.52 -7.06 8.89
CA HIS A 32 12.90 -7.43 7.64
C HIS A 32 13.73 -7.01 6.42
N LEU A 33 14.31 -5.81 6.42
CA LEU A 33 15.17 -5.33 5.33
C LEU A 33 16.43 -6.17 5.20
N ALA A 34 17.11 -6.47 6.30
CA ALA A 34 18.29 -7.34 6.28
C ALA A 34 17.94 -8.75 5.78
N GLY A 35 16.86 -9.34 6.29
CA GLY A 35 16.39 -10.66 5.86
C GLY A 35 15.94 -10.68 4.40
N LEU A 36 15.27 -9.62 3.94
CA LEU A 36 14.84 -9.47 2.54
C LEU A 36 16.04 -9.41 1.61
N ALA A 37 17.05 -8.58 1.93
CA ALA A 37 18.26 -8.47 1.11
C ALA A 37 18.99 -9.80 1.01
N ARG A 38 19.14 -10.52 2.14
CA ARG A 38 19.78 -11.84 2.16
C ARG A 38 19.00 -12.83 1.29
N MET A 39 17.69 -12.97 1.49
CA MET A 39 16.88 -13.91 0.73
C MET A 39 16.87 -13.60 -0.77
N LEU A 40 16.80 -12.31 -1.16
CA LEU A 40 16.92 -11.91 -2.56
C LEU A 40 18.26 -12.33 -3.17
N THR A 41 19.34 -12.20 -2.43
CA THR A 41 20.68 -12.58 -2.92
C THR A 41 20.84 -14.10 -3.02
N GLU A 42 20.45 -14.82 -1.96
CA GLU A 42 20.69 -16.26 -1.84
C GLU A 42 19.71 -17.12 -2.66
N GLU A 43 18.43 -16.74 -2.69
CA GLU A 43 17.37 -17.57 -3.29
C GLU A 43 16.90 -17.04 -4.65
N PHE A 44 17.01 -15.74 -4.89
CA PHE A 44 16.51 -15.09 -6.11
C PHE A 44 17.61 -14.46 -6.98
N GLY A 45 18.89 -14.71 -6.68
CA GLY A 45 20.02 -14.21 -7.46
C GLY A 45 20.09 -12.68 -7.55
N GLY A 46 19.56 -11.97 -6.55
CA GLY A 46 19.50 -10.50 -6.53
C GLY A 46 18.37 -9.89 -7.37
N VAL A 47 17.49 -10.69 -7.94
CA VAL A 47 16.37 -10.24 -8.78
C VAL A 47 15.08 -10.24 -7.98
N ILE A 48 14.32 -9.15 -8.09
CA ILE A 48 13.00 -9.08 -7.47
C ILE A 48 12.02 -9.94 -8.28
N PRO A 49 11.33 -10.92 -7.66
CA PRO A 49 10.37 -11.75 -8.38
C PRO A 49 9.11 -10.95 -8.78
N ASP A 50 8.54 -11.30 -9.93
CA ASP A 50 7.31 -10.73 -10.48
C ASP A 50 6.04 -11.56 -10.16
N ASP A 51 6.20 -12.67 -9.44
CA ASP A 51 5.10 -13.49 -8.94
C ASP A 51 4.68 -13.05 -7.53
N PRO A 52 3.40 -12.73 -7.30
CA PRO A 52 2.90 -12.38 -5.97
C PRO A 52 3.12 -13.46 -4.91
N LYS A 53 3.16 -14.74 -5.30
CA LYS A 53 3.40 -15.85 -4.37
C LYS A 53 4.85 -15.89 -3.89
N GLU A 54 5.79 -15.54 -4.76
CA GLU A 54 7.20 -15.45 -4.42
C GLU A 54 7.49 -14.19 -3.59
N LEU A 55 6.90 -13.05 -3.98
CA LEU A 55 7.06 -11.80 -3.24
C LEU A 55 6.64 -11.90 -1.77
N VAL A 56 5.55 -12.60 -1.47
CA VAL A 56 5.08 -12.71 -0.07
C VAL A 56 5.92 -13.66 0.79
N LYS A 57 6.85 -14.43 0.20
CA LYS A 57 7.84 -15.21 0.96
C LYS A 57 8.93 -14.31 1.54
N LEU A 58 9.18 -13.15 0.91
CA LEU A 58 10.22 -12.23 1.34
C LEU A 58 9.89 -11.61 2.71
N PRO A 59 10.87 -11.53 3.63
CA PRO A 59 10.67 -10.95 4.95
C PRO A 59 10.10 -9.53 4.89
N GLY A 60 9.00 -9.29 5.60
CA GLY A 60 8.33 -7.99 5.66
C GLY A 60 7.45 -7.66 4.44
N VAL A 61 7.37 -8.54 3.46
CA VAL A 61 6.50 -8.37 2.29
C VAL A 61 5.19 -9.11 2.49
N GLY A 62 4.15 -8.36 2.84
CA GLY A 62 2.78 -8.87 2.85
C GLY A 62 2.06 -8.56 1.53
N ARG A 63 0.81 -9.05 1.40
CA ARG A 63 -0.04 -8.84 0.21
C ARG A 63 -0.07 -7.39 -0.27
N LYS A 64 -0.22 -6.44 0.64
CA LYS A 64 -0.24 -5.00 0.30
C LYS A 64 1.07 -4.56 -0.37
N THR A 65 2.22 -4.95 0.21
CA THR A 65 3.54 -4.60 -0.33
C THR A 65 3.78 -5.29 -1.67
N ALA A 66 3.43 -6.57 -1.79
CA ALA A 66 3.52 -7.30 -3.05
C ALA A 66 2.70 -6.62 -4.16
N ASN A 67 1.45 -6.23 -3.90
CA ASN A 67 0.64 -5.51 -4.88
C ASN A 67 1.24 -4.16 -5.29
N VAL A 68 1.88 -3.43 -4.36
CA VAL A 68 2.58 -2.17 -4.69
C VAL A 68 3.80 -2.45 -5.59
N VAL A 69 4.63 -3.43 -5.21
CA VAL A 69 5.82 -3.79 -6.00
C VAL A 69 5.43 -4.22 -7.40
N LEU A 70 4.44 -5.12 -7.53
CA LEU A 70 3.96 -5.60 -8.83
C LEU A 70 3.39 -4.47 -9.70
N SER A 71 2.69 -3.52 -9.08
CA SER A 71 2.12 -2.38 -9.80
C SER A 71 3.18 -1.37 -10.25
N VAL A 72 4.20 -1.11 -9.42
CA VAL A 72 5.18 -0.04 -9.68
C VAL A 72 6.38 -0.51 -10.50
N LEU A 73 6.87 -1.73 -10.27
CA LEU A 73 8.05 -2.25 -10.94
C LEU A 73 7.73 -3.08 -12.19
N PHE A 74 6.55 -3.69 -12.21
CA PHE A 74 6.18 -4.65 -13.27
C PHE A 74 4.92 -4.23 -14.02
N ASP A 75 4.43 -3.00 -13.81
CA ASP A 75 3.22 -2.45 -14.45
C ASP A 75 1.99 -3.36 -14.38
N GLN A 76 1.96 -4.28 -13.40
CA GLN A 76 0.81 -5.15 -13.23
C GLN A 76 -0.40 -4.37 -12.71
N PRO A 77 -1.61 -4.64 -13.23
CA PRO A 77 -2.83 -3.89 -12.88
C PRO A 77 -3.35 -4.29 -11.49
N ARG A 78 -2.56 -4.01 -10.47
CA ARG A 78 -2.86 -4.31 -9.07
C ARG A 78 -3.36 -3.07 -8.34
N ILE A 79 -4.19 -3.29 -7.35
CA ILE A 79 -4.58 -2.25 -6.41
C ILE A 79 -4.23 -2.70 -4.98
N ALA A 80 -3.39 -1.93 -4.31
CA ALA A 80 -3.03 -2.22 -2.92
C ALA A 80 -4.00 -1.53 -1.97
N VAL A 81 -4.51 -2.23 -0.98
CA VAL A 81 -5.44 -1.67 0.00
C VAL A 81 -4.72 -1.44 1.32
N ASP A 82 -4.37 -0.19 1.57
CA ASP A 82 -3.88 0.28 2.87
C ASP A 82 -5.02 0.85 3.73
N THR A 83 -4.69 1.40 4.88
CA THR A 83 -5.68 2.01 5.79
C THR A 83 -6.40 3.22 5.17
N HIS A 84 -5.74 3.96 4.27
CA HIS A 84 -6.36 5.09 3.56
C HIS A 84 -7.33 4.60 2.50
N VAL A 85 -6.88 3.71 1.61
CA VAL A 85 -7.73 3.11 0.56
C VAL A 85 -8.92 2.40 1.18
N TYR A 86 -8.71 1.59 2.21
CA TYR A 86 -9.77 0.90 2.94
C TYR A 86 -10.84 1.86 3.47
N ARG A 87 -10.42 2.92 4.16
CA ARG A 87 -11.32 3.91 4.73
C ARG A 87 -12.08 4.69 3.66
N VAL A 88 -11.35 5.20 2.67
CA VAL A 88 -11.92 6.04 1.61
C VAL A 88 -12.91 5.26 0.77
N ALA A 89 -12.53 4.09 0.25
CA ALA A 89 -13.39 3.26 -0.58
C ALA A 89 -14.73 2.94 0.08
N ARG A 90 -14.71 2.63 1.38
CA ARG A 90 -15.95 2.35 2.15
C ARG A 90 -16.76 3.60 2.44
N ARG A 91 -16.11 4.73 2.70
CA ARG A 91 -16.81 5.99 2.97
C ARG A 91 -17.51 6.57 1.74
N ILE A 92 -16.82 6.62 0.62
CA ILE A 92 -17.43 7.15 -0.62
C ILE A 92 -18.45 6.18 -1.22
N GLY A 93 -18.33 4.89 -0.94
CA GLY A 93 -19.27 3.87 -1.39
C GLY A 93 -18.78 3.01 -2.56
N LEU A 94 -17.50 3.09 -2.93
CA LEU A 94 -16.87 2.17 -3.89
C LEU A 94 -16.85 0.73 -3.37
N ALA A 95 -16.72 0.57 -2.05
CA ALA A 95 -16.85 -0.73 -1.40
C ALA A 95 -17.98 -0.69 -0.35
N PRO A 96 -18.81 -1.75 -0.26
CA PRO A 96 -19.88 -1.83 0.72
C PRO A 96 -19.33 -1.98 2.14
N GLN A 97 -20.15 -1.65 3.14
CA GLN A 97 -19.76 -1.79 4.55
C GLN A 97 -19.51 -3.26 4.96
N THR A 98 -20.10 -4.20 4.24
CA THR A 98 -19.86 -5.65 4.40
C THR A 98 -18.44 -6.09 3.98
N ALA A 99 -17.75 -5.29 3.15
CA ALA A 99 -16.35 -5.48 2.85
C ALA A 99 -15.48 -5.00 4.03
N ASN A 100 -15.49 -5.77 5.10
CA ASN A 100 -14.91 -5.42 6.40
C ASN A 100 -13.43 -5.82 6.59
N THR A 101 -12.78 -6.30 5.55
CA THR A 101 -11.34 -6.58 5.53
C THR A 101 -10.67 -5.93 4.31
N PRO A 102 -9.36 -5.63 4.37
CA PRO A 102 -8.62 -5.12 3.22
C PRO A 102 -8.76 -5.99 1.97
N LEU A 103 -8.72 -7.32 2.13
CA LEU A 103 -8.87 -8.27 1.03
C LEU A 103 -10.26 -8.18 0.38
N LYS A 104 -11.33 -8.07 1.16
CA LYS A 104 -12.68 -7.91 0.61
C LYS A 104 -12.82 -6.58 -0.13
N VAL A 105 -12.23 -5.50 0.39
CA VAL A 105 -12.22 -4.21 -0.30
C VAL A 105 -11.43 -4.30 -1.60
N GLU A 106 -10.25 -4.92 -1.60
CA GLU A 106 -9.45 -5.17 -2.82
C GLU A 106 -10.27 -5.91 -3.87
N THR A 107 -10.91 -7.02 -3.50
CA THR A 107 -11.76 -7.81 -4.41
C THR A 107 -12.88 -6.97 -5.04
N VAL A 108 -13.51 -6.10 -4.26
CA VAL A 108 -14.56 -5.21 -4.76
C VAL A 108 -13.99 -4.17 -5.71
N LEU A 109 -12.88 -3.52 -5.34
CA LEU A 109 -12.25 -2.49 -6.17
C LEU A 109 -11.77 -3.04 -7.51
N VAL A 110 -11.14 -4.22 -7.51
CA VAL A 110 -10.70 -4.91 -8.74
C VAL A 110 -11.85 -5.20 -9.70
N ARG A 111 -13.07 -5.46 -9.19
CA ARG A 111 -14.26 -5.69 -10.04
C ARG A 111 -14.82 -4.42 -10.66
N HIS A 112 -14.67 -3.28 -10.00
CA HIS A 112 -15.32 -2.03 -10.40
C HIS A 112 -14.38 -1.03 -11.08
N ILE A 113 -13.07 -1.15 -10.84
CA ILE A 113 -12.06 -0.27 -11.44
C ILE A 113 -11.51 -0.95 -12.69
N PRO A 114 -11.57 -0.28 -13.85
CA PRO A 114 -10.95 -0.75 -15.07
C PRO A 114 -9.49 -1.10 -14.87
N GLU A 115 -9.02 -2.12 -15.55
CA GLU A 115 -7.70 -2.72 -15.32
C GLU A 115 -6.58 -1.69 -15.46
N GLU A 116 -6.63 -0.90 -16.50
CA GLU A 116 -5.67 0.17 -16.81
C GLU A 116 -5.65 1.31 -15.77
N GLN A 117 -6.71 1.43 -14.97
CA GLN A 117 -6.83 2.48 -13.95
C GLN A 117 -6.50 2.00 -12.53
N ARG A 118 -6.28 0.70 -12.32
CA ARG A 118 -6.09 0.13 -10.97
C ARG A 118 -4.89 0.72 -10.27
N ALA A 119 -3.74 0.80 -10.93
CA ALA A 119 -2.51 1.33 -10.36
C ALA A 119 -2.66 2.79 -9.94
N ILE A 120 -3.17 3.64 -10.83
CA ILE A 120 -3.34 5.07 -10.54
C ILE A 120 -4.44 5.32 -9.50
N SER A 121 -5.51 4.53 -9.50
CA SER A 121 -6.60 4.63 -8.52
C SER A 121 -6.12 4.39 -7.08
N HIS A 122 -5.14 3.51 -6.89
CA HIS A 122 -4.50 3.32 -5.60
C HIS A 122 -3.93 4.64 -5.07
N HIS A 123 -3.19 5.36 -5.90
CA HIS A 123 -2.58 6.65 -5.53
C HIS A 123 -3.64 7.73 -5.26
N TRP A 124 -4.67 7.84 -6.10
CA TRP A 124 -5.78 8.79 -5.89
C TRP A 124 -6.47 8.56 -4.55
N LEU A 125 -6.78 7.32 -4.22
CA LEU A 125 -7.44 6.97 -2.96
C LEU A 125 -6.55 7.24 -1.74
N ILE A 126 -5.24 6.98 -1.83
CA ILE A 126 -4.28 7.31 -0.77
C ILE A 126 -4.21 8.83 -0.56
N LEU A 127 -3.98 9.59 -1.63
CA LEU A 127 -3.85 11.05 -1.56
C LEU A 127 -5.12 11.70 -1.02
N HIS A 128 -6.29 11.26 -1.52
CA HIS A 128 -7.57 11.72 -0.99
C HIS A 128 -7.72 11.39 0.49
N GLY A 129 -7.32 10.19 0.92
CA GLY A 129 -7.34 9.78 2.32
C GLY A 129 -6.37 10.54 3.21
N ARG A 130 -5.23 10.99 2.68
CA ARG A 130 -4.23 11.76 3.43
C ARG A 130 -4.59 13.22 3.59
N TYR A 131 -5.17 13.83 2.57
CA TYR A 131 -5.32 15.30 2.53
C TYR A 131 -6.76 15.79 2.70
N THR A 132 -7.76 14.99 2.32
CA THR A 132 -9.18 15.38 2.32
C THR A 132 -10.02 14.51 3.24
N CYS A 133 -10.09 13.20 2.97
CA CYS A 133 -10.91 12.27 3.73
C CYS A 133 -10.16 11.73 4.95
N LEU A 134 -9.76 12.60 5.87
CA LEU A 134 -9.00 12.26 7.07
C LEU A 134 -9.74 11.25 7.96
N ALA A 135 -9.00 10.47 8.75
CA ALA A 135 -9.59 9.49 9.67
C ALA A 135 -10.48 10.16 10.72
N ARG A 136 -9.95 11.20 11.35
CA ARG A 136 -10.68 12.12 12.25
C ARG A 136 -10.95 13.41 11.48
N ALA A 137 -12.08 14.06 11.68
CA ALA A 137 -12.43 15.35 11.07
C ALA A 137 -12.16 15.44 9.53
N PRO A 138 -12.82 14.62 8.71
CA PRO A 138 -12.68 14.71 7.25
C PRO A 138 -13.19 16.06 6.74
N LYS A 139 -12.49 16.64 5.74
CA LYS A 139 -12.77 17.95 5.17
C LYS A 139 -13.92 17.90 4.14
N CYS A 140 -15.09 17.40 4.56
CA CYS A 140 -16.21 17.12 3.65
C CYS A 140 -16.73 18.36 2.92
N GLY A 141 -16.79 19.52 3.57
CA GLY A 141 -17.26 20.76 2.95
C GLY A 141 -16.36 21.31 1.82
N LYS A 142 -15.11 20.80 1.71
CA LYS A 142 -14.17 21.14 0.62
C LYS A 142 -13.88 19.95 -0.30
N CYS A 143 -14.68 18.87 -0.17
CA CYS A 143 -14.44 17.63 -0.90
C CYS A 143 -15.24 17.61 -2.20
N GLY A 144 -14.56 17.55 -3.35
CA GLY A 144 -15.22 17.44 -4.65
C GLY A 144 -16.04 16.15 -4.84
N LEU A 145 -15.83 15.13 -4.00
CA LEU A 145 -16.61 13.90 -4.02
C LEU A 145 -17.85 13.95 -3.10
N ALA A 146 -18.09 15.06 -2.39
CA ALA A 146 -19.21 15.17 -1.45
C ALA A 146 -20.57 14.81 -2.06
N PRO A 147 -20.93 15.25 -3.29
CA PRO A 147 -22.22 14.92 -3.92
C PRO A 147 -22.46 13.42 -4.13
N PHE A 148 -21.39 12.66 -4.29
CA PHE A 148 -21.43 11.21 -4.57
C PHE A 148 -21.11 10.35 -3.34
N CYS A 149 -20.77 10.98 -2.21
CA CYS A 149 -20.23 10.31 -1.04
C CYS A 149 -21.32 9.79 -0.10
N ARG A 150 -21.42 8.46 0.03
CA ARG A 150 -22.39 7.82 0.95
C ARG A 150 -22.19 8.22 2.42
N TYR A 151 -20.95 8.46 2.84
CA TYR A 151 -20.65 8.89 4.20
C TYR A 151 -21.14 10.33 4.45
N TYR A 152 -21.01 11.21 3.46
CA TYR A 152 -21.48 12.60 3.55
C TYR A 152 -23.00 12.65 3.60
N ALA A 153 -23.68 11.94 2.70
CA ALA A 153 -25.14 11.84 2.70
C ALA A 153 -25.71 11.34 4.04
N LYS A 154 -25.06 10.35 4.67
CA LYS A 154 -25.48 9.84 5.99
C LYS A 154 -25.29 10.83 7.14
N LYS A 155 -24.45 11.85 7.00
CA LYS A 155 -24.28 12.88 8.04
C LYS A 155 -25.39 13.93 8.07
N GLY A 156 -26.39 13.84 7.20
CA GLY A 156 -27.51 14.76 7.17
C GLY A 156 -27.16 16.17 6.70
N VAL A 157 -25.99 16.36 6.13
CA VAL A 157 -25.61 17.61 5.47
C VAL A 157 -26.12 17.52 4.04
N LEU A 158 -27.43 17.57 3.88
CA LEU A 158 -28.08 17.84 2.60
C LEU A 158 -27.75 19.29 2.23
N LEU A 159 -27.24 19.47 1.00
CA LEU A 159 -27.16 20.75 0.31
C LEU A 159 -28.55 21.36 0.16
#